data_7162ad1ddceccbd87de43cb67bb8321d
#
_entry.id   7162ad1ddceccbd87de43cb67bb8321d
#
_cell.length_a   1.000
_cell.length_b   1.000
_cell.length_c   1.000
_cell.angle_alpha   90.00
_cell.angle_beta   90.00
_cell.angle_gamma   90.00
#
_symmetry.space_group_name_H-M   'P 1'
#
loop_
_entity.id
_entity.type
_entity.pdbx_description
1 polymer ?
#
loop_
_entity_poly.entity_id
_entity_poly.type
_entity_poly.pdbx_seq_one_letter_code
_entity_poly.pdbx_strand_id
1 'polypeptide(L)'
;DYDNIIPSKAANTILDMAGIEAVFVLTKNIKGYVAISARSHSKVNVQRIMEEMGGGGHFNLAAAQVYDQTIEEVCETLTTIIREEIKDS
;
A
#
# COMPACT_ATOMS: atom_id res chain seq x y z
N ASP A 1 -11.32 -13.50 6.01
CA ASP A 1 -12.50 -12.72 5.70
C ASP A 1 -12.24 -11.23 5.88
N TYR A 2 -12.61 -10.49 4.89
CA TYR A 2 -12.41 -9.07 4.86
C TYR A 2 -13.02 -8.35 6.07
N ASP A 3 -14.25 -8.67 6.38
CA ASP A 3 -14.94 -8.01 7.48
C ASP A 3 -14.34 -8.37 8.83
N ASN A 4 -13.76 -9.54 8.91
CA ASN A 4 -13.12 -9.96 10.15
C ASN A 4 -11.75 -9.32 10.31
N ILE A 5 -11.10 -9.06 9.20
CA ILE A 5 -9.78 -8.46 9.21
C ILE A 5 -9.89 -6.97 9.52
N ILE A 6 -10.98 -6.36 9.11
CA ILE A 6 -11.15 -4.93 9.22
C ILE A 6 -12.27 -4.62 10.20
N PRO A 7 -11.91 -4.34 11.44
CA PRO A 7 -12.92 -3.91 12.41
C PRO A 7 -13.63 -2.69 11.90
N SER A 8 -14.81 -2.46 12.42
CA SER A 8 -15.60 -1.32 11.99
C SER A 8 -14.88 0.01 12.14
N LYS A 9 -13.84 0.05 12.96
CA LYS A 9 -13.09 1.29 13.19
C LYS A 9 -11.97 1.50 12.21
N ALA A 10 -11.69 0.51 11.38
CA ALA A 10 -10.59 0.61 10.43
C ALA A 10 -11.15 0.82 9.04
N ALA A 11 -10.37 1.49 8.22
CA ALA A 11 -10.71 1.65 6.82
C ALA A 11 -9.78 0.80 5.99
N ASN A 12 -10.30 0.26 4.93
CA ASN A 12 -9.54 -0.59 4.03
C ASN A 12 -9.70 -0.08 2.62
N THR A 13 -8.58 0.30 2.03
CA THR A 13 -8.59 0.84 0.68
C THR A 13 -7.74 -0.07 -0.20
N ILE A 14 -8.29 -0.45 -1.33
CA ILE A 14 -7.60 -1.28 -2.31
C ILE A 14 -7.36 -0.45 -3.55
N LEU A 15 -6.09 -0.33 -3.93
CA LEU A 15 -5.70 0.35 -5.15
C LEU A 15 -5.29 -0.70 -6.17
N ASP A 16 -6.06 -0.81 -7.23
CA ASP A 16 -5.83 -1.78 -8.28
C ASP A 16 -5.39 -1.02 -9.53
N MET A 17 -4.16 -1.24 -9.92
CA MET A 17 -3.58 -0.55 -11.05
C MET A 17 -3.87 -1.34 -12.32
N ALA A 18 -4.97 -1.01 -12.96
CA ALA A 18 -5.39 -1.71 -14.18
C ALA A 18 -4.29 -1.67 -15.23
N GLY A 19 -4.01 -2.83 -15.81
CA GLY A 19 -2.98 -2.94 -16.83
C GLY A 19 -1.56 -3.06 -16.28
N ILE A 20 -1.39 -2.91 -14.98
CA ILE A 20 -0.07 -2.96 -14.35
C ILE A 20 0.02 -4.13 -13.38
N GLU A 21 -1.12 -4.61 -12.95
CA GLU A 21 -1.22 -5.80 -12.11
C GLU A 21 -0.53 -5.64 -10.75
N ALA A 22 -0.87 -4.59 -10.09
CA ALA A 22 -0.42 -4.36 -8.72
C ALA A 22 -1.62 -4.00 -7.86
N VAL A 23 -1.61 -4.48 -6.63
CA VAL A 23 -2.67 -4.21 -5.67
C VAL A 23 -2.05 -3.77 -4.37
N PHE A 24 -2.58 -2.69 -3.81
CA PHE A 24 -2.15 -2.15 -2.53
C PHE A 24 -3.35 -2.08 -1.61
N VAL A 25 -3.22 -2.69 -0.44
CA VAL A 25 -4.28 -2.71 0.55
C VAL A 25 -3.82 -1.90 1.75
N LEU A 26 -4.60 -0.90 2.12
CA LEU A 26 -4.30 -0.03 3.24
C LEU A 26 -5.30 -0.29 4.35
N THR A 27 -4.81 -0.55 5.54
CA THR A 27 -5.65 -0.85 6.70
C THR A 27 -5.22 0.01 7.88
N LYS A 28 -6.16 0.72 8.46
CA LYS A 28 -5.88 1.48 9.67
C LYS A 28 -5.85 0.54 10.86
N ASN A 29 -4.72 0.50 11.54
CA ASN A 29 -4.57 -0.36 12.71
C ASN A 29 -5.05 0.38 13.95
N ILE A 30 -5.64 -0.37 14.88
CA ILE A 30 -6.13 0.26 16.11
C ILE A 30 -5.01 0.84 16.95
N LYS A 31 -3.77 0.43 16.71
CA LYS A 31 -2.62 0.97 17.40
C LYS A 31 -2.14 2.31 16.83
N GLY A 32 -2.83 2.81 15.81
CA GLY A 32 -2.55 4.15 15.32
C GLY A 32 -1.72 4.25 14.07
N TYR A 33 -1.36 3.16 13.44
CA TYR A 33 -0.60 3.22 12.19
C TYR A 33 -1.46 2.70 11.02
N VAL A 34 -1.06 3.06 9.83
CA VAL A 34 -1.66 2.54 8.61
C VAL A 34 -0.73 1.46 8.07
N ALA A 35 -1.27 0.26 7.92
CA ALA A 35 -0.50 -0.84 7.35
C ALA A 35 -0.80 -0.92 5.85
N ILE A 36 0.25 -1.10 5.06
CA ILE A 36 0.12 -1.25 3.62
C ILE A 36 0.65 -2.63 3.26
N SER A 37 -0.17 -3.39 2.55
CA SER A 37 0.26 -4.66 1.94
C SER A 37 0.25 -4.48 0.44
N ALA A 38 1.33 -4.84 -0.21
CA ALA A 38 1.49 -4.61 -1.64
C ALA A 38 1.84 -5.90 -2.34
N ARG A 39 1.19 -6.14 -3.45
CA ARG A 39 1.45 -7.30 -4.29
C ARG A 39 1.45 -6.89 -5.75
N SER A 40 2.32 -7.49 -6.52
CA SER A 40 2.30 -7.28 -7.95
C SER A 40 2.45 -8.61 -8.66
N HIS A 41 2.00 -8.63 -9.91
CA HIS A 41 1.95 -9.85 -10.68
C HIS A 41 3.11 -9.96 -11.67
N SER A 42 3.67 -8.89 -12.12
CA SER A 42 4.74 -8.98 -13.10
C SER A 42 5.80 -7.90 -12.94
N LYS A 43 5.61 -6.75 -13.52
CA LYS A 43 6.70 -5.79 -13.70
C LYS A 43 6.78 -4.68 -12.67
N VAL A 44 5.79 -4.59 -11.80
CA VAL A 44 5.78 -3.52 -10.81
C VAL A 44 6.60 -3.94 -9.60
N ASN A 45 7.59 -3.14 -9.26
CA ASN A 45 8.45 -3.41 -8.12
C ASN A 45 7.83 -2.80 -6.87
N VAL A 46 7.02 -3.59 -6.15
CA VAL A 46 6.37 -3.09 -4.95
C VAL A 46 7.36 -2.95 -3.79
N GLN A 47 8.47 -3.66 -3.84
CA GLN A 47 9.51 -3.51 -2.84
C GLN A 47 10.01 -2.06 -2.80
N ARG A 48 10.32 -1.52 -3.96
CA ARG A 48 10.83 -0.17 -4.07
C ARG A 48 9.80 0.85 -3.59
N ILE A 49 8.54 0.64 -3.96
CA ILE A 49 7.47 1.53 -3.54
C ILE A 49 7.32 1.51 -2.03
N MET A 50 7.33 0.31 -1.44
CA MET A 50 7.19 0.20 0.00
C MET A 50 8.40 0.76 0.75
N GLU A 51 9.59 0.65 0.17
CA GLU A 51 10.78 1.24 0.77
C GLU A 51 10.65 2.76 0.86
N GLU A 52 10.03 3.39 -0.12
CA GLU A 52 9.78 4.82 -0.06
C GLU A 52 8.75 5.18 1.01
N MET A 53 7.94 4.22 1.43
CA MET A 53 6.99 4.41 2.51
C MET A 53 7.56 3.98 3.86
N GLY A 54 8.84 3.63 3.90
CA GLY A 54 9.48 3.24 5.13
C GLY A 54 9.42 1.74 5.42
N GLY A 55 8.99 0.95 4.47
CA GLY A 55 8.88 -0.49 4.65
C GLY A 55 9.85 -1.26 3.80
N GLY A 56 9.45 -2.44 3.32
CA GLY A 56 10.30 -3.27 2.50
C GLY A 56 9.62 -4.58 2.15
N GLY A 57 10.41 -5.50 1.60
CA GLY A 57 9.90 -6.81 1.22
C GLY A 57 10.63 -7.34 0.02
N HIS A 58 9.87 -7.87 -0.93
CA HIS A 58 10.40 -8.43 -2.17
C HIS A 58 9.76 -7.75 -3.36
N PHE A 59 10.27 -8.04 -4.53
CA PHE A 59 9.81 -7.39 -5.76
C PHE A 59 8.29 -7.43 -5.92
N ASN A 60 7.69 -8.58 -5.70
CA ASN A 60 6.27 -8.76 -5.93
C ASN A 60 5.43 -8.85 -4.64
N LEU A 61 6.05 -8.70 -3.49
CA LEU A 61 5.34 -8.81 -2.22
C LEU A 61 6.08 -7.99 -1.17
N ALA A 62 5.45 -6.92 -0.73
CA ALA A 62 6.10 -6.01 0.20
C ALA A 62 5.05 -5.37 1.11
N ALA A 63 5.52 -4.66 2.13
CA ALA A 63 4.64 -4.06 3.09
C ALA A 63 5.30 -2.85 3.75
N ALA A 64 4.48 -2.00 4.35
CA ALA A 64 4.96 -0.85 5.09
C ALA A 64 4.00 -0.53 6.23
N GLN A 65 4.50 0.18 7.24
CA GLN A 65 3.68 0.70 8.32
C GLN A 65 3.98 2.18 8.42
N VAL A 66 2.94 3.00 8.34
CA VAL A 66 3.09 4.46 8.36
C VAL A 66 2.41 5.01 9.60
N TYR A 67 3.16 5.74 10.40
CA TYR A 67 2.69 6.25 11.67
C TYR A 67 2.29 7.71 11.57
N ASP A 68 1.36 8.11 12.42
CA ASP A 68 0.98 9.51 12.59
C ASP A 68 0.36 10.15 11.38
N GLN A 69 -0.29 9.35 10.55
CA GLN A 69 -1.01 9.85 9.37
C GLN A 69 -2.35 9.16 9.26
N THR A 70 -3.28 9.83 8.61
CA THR A 70 -4.57 9.22 8.30
C THR A 70 -4.43 8.30 7.10
N ILE A 71 -5.41 7.42 6.93
CA ILE A 71 -5.39 6.53 5.78
C ILE A 71 -5.49 7.33 4.48
N GLU A 72 -6.21 8.45 4.51
CA GLU A 72 -6.32 9.33 3.35
C GLU A 72 -4.98 9.95 2.98
N GLU A 73 -4.23 10.40 3.99
CA GLU A 73 -2.91 10.97 3.75
C GLU A 73 -1.95 9.93 3.17
N VAL A 74 -1.99 8.73 3.75
CA VAL A 74 -1.13 7.65 3.28
C VAL A 74 -1.49 7.26 1.86
N CYS A 75 -2.79 7.17 1.56
CA CYS A 75 -3.25 6.83 0.22
C CYS A 75 -2.78 7.87 -0.80
N GLU A 76 -2.83 9.14 -0.44
CA GLU A 76 -2.40 10.22 -1.33
C GLU A 76 -0.90 10.12 -1.62
N THR A 77 -0.11 9.93 -0.57
CA THR A 77 1.33 9.79 -0.73
C THR A 77 1.67 8.56 -1.58
N LEU A 78 1.01 7.45 -1.28
CA LEU A 78 1.23 6.22 -2.01
C LEU A 78 0.90 6.38 -3.49
N THR A 79 -0.22 7.03 -3.79
CA THR A 79 -0.62 7.26 -5.18
C THR A 79 0.43 8.06 -5.92
N THR A 80 0.99 9.07 -5.27
CA THR A 80 2.04 9.88 -5.88
C THR A 80 3.28 9.05 -6.17
N ILE A 81 3.68 8.21 -5.23
CA ILE A 81 4.84 7.35 -5.41
C ILE A 81 4.61 6.36 -6.55
N ILE A 82 3.43 5.78 -6.60
CA ILE A 82 3.09 4.83 -7.67
C ILE A 82 3.19 5.51 -9.03
N ARG A 83 2.65 6.71 -9.15
CA ARG A 83 2.71 7.44 -10.41
C ARG A 83 4.13 7.71 -10.84
N GLU A 84 5.00 8.06 -9.92
CA GLU A 84 6.40 8.32 -10.24
C GLU A 84 7.10 7.05 -10.70
N GLU A 85 6.83 5.91 -10.04
CA GLU A 85 7.45 4.66 -10.42
C GLU A 85 7.00 4.21 -11.81
N ILE A 86 5.73 4.37 -12.11
CA ILE A 86 5.20 3.99 -13.41
C ILE A 86 5.76 4.89 -14.49
N LYS A 87 5.87 6.16 -14.21
CA LYS A 87 6.39 7.14 -15.15
C LYS A 87 7.83 6.84 -15.53
N ASP A 88 8.61 6.34 -14.59
CA ASP A 88 10.02 6.08 -14.78
C ASP A 88 10.29 4.73 -15.43
N SER A 89 9.30 3.87 -15.49
CA SER A 89 9.47 2.56 -16.12
C SER A 89 9.01 2.50 -17.59
#